data_1e44dd0dbec3874033e97a1f0b39cfe3
#
_entry.id   1e44dd0dbec3874033e97a1f0b39cfe3
#
_cell.length_a   1.000
_cell.length_b   1.000
_cell.length_c   1.000
_cell.angle_alpha   90.00
_cell.angle_beta   90.00
_cell.angle_gamma   90.00
#
_symmetry.space_group_name_H-M   'P 1'
#
loop_
_entity.id
_entity.type
_entity.pdbx_description
1 polymer ?
#
loop_
_entity_poly.entity_id
_entity_poly.type
_entity_poly.pdbx_seq_one_letter_code
_entity_poly.pdbx_strand_id
1 'polypeptide(L)' 'MIADKNKLTLAMARACLNPQSLAKAAEMPPQTVNGVLRGRSVRPATLGKVARALGVDPADIIKEV' A
#
# COMPACT_ATOMS: atom_id res chain seq x y z
N MET A 1 -2.49 -1.40 -11.48
CA MET A 1 -2.92 -2.30 -10.39
C MET A 1 -3.65 -1.50 -9.34
N ILE A 2 -4.62 -2.10 -8.70
CA ILE A 2 -5.43 -1.45 -7.67
C ILE A 2 -5.28 -2.24 -6.37
N ALA A 3 -5.00 -1.55 -5.27
CA ALA A 3 -4.91 -2.18 -3.96
C ALA A 3 -6.33 -2.41 -3.39
N ASP A 4 -6.50 -3.53 -2.70
CA ASP A 4 -7.72 -3.78 -1.94
C ASP A 4 -7.65 -2.98 -0.64
N LYS A 5 -8.60 -2.08 -0.46
CA LYS A 5 -8.60 -1.15 0.69
C LYS A 5 -8.59 -1.89 2.02
N ASN A 6 -9.40 -2.93 2.15
CA ASN A 6 -9.50 -3.66 3.42
C ASN A 6 -8.23 -4.45 3.70
N LYS A 7 -7.70 -5.14 2.69
CA LYS A 7 -6.45 -5.89 2.83
C LYS A 7 -5.30 -4.96 3.17
N LEU A 8 -5.22 -3.81 2.49
CA LEU A 8 -4.16 -2.84 2.73
C LEU A 8 -4.25 -2.25 4.14
N THR A 9 -5.45 -1.87 4.56
CA THR A 9 -5.67 -1.33 5.90
C THR A 9 -5.28 -2.36 6.97
N LEU A 10 -5.64 -3.63 6.78
CA LEU A 10 -5.27 -4.68 7.71
C LEU A 10 -3.74 -4.87 7.77
N ALA A 11 -3.08 -4.86 6.61
CA ALA A 11 -1.63 -4.98 6.57
C ALA A 11 -0.94 -3.81 7.27
N MET A 12 -1.47 -2.59 7.11
CA MET A 12 -0.97 -1.42 7.82
C MET A 12 -1.13 -1.57 9.33
N ALA A 13 -2.28 -2.07 9.76
CA ALA A 13 -2.53 -2.30 11.19
C ALA A 13 -1.55 -3.32 11.77
N ARG A 14 -1.29 -4.40 11.03
CA ARG A 14 -0.32 -5.42 11.45
C ARG A 14 1.10 -4.87 11.56
N ALA A 15 1.46 -3.94 10.68
CA ALA A 15 2.77 -3.30 10.68
C ALA A 15 2.83 -2.08 11.60
N CYS A 16 1.72 -1.69 12.21
CA CYS A 16 1.60 -0.51 13.07
C CYS A 16 2.00 0.78 12.34
N LEU A 17 1.63 0.89 11.06
CA LEU A 17 1.93 2.06 10.24
C LEU A 17 0.66 2.83 9.89
N ASN A 18 0.75 4.17 9.97
CA ASN A 18 -0.27 5.04 9.42
C ASN A 18 0.15 5.45 7.99
N PRO A 19 -0.71 6.17 7.22
CA PRO A 19 -0.35 6.54 5.85
C PRO A 19 0.94 7.35 5.74
N GLN A 20 1.22 8.23 6.70
CA GLN A 20 2.45 9.03 6.69
C GLN A 20 3.68 8.17 6.95
N SER A 21 3.61 7.28 7.93
CA SER A 21 4.69 6.35 8.23
C SER A 21 4.95 5.41 7.07
N LEU A 22 3.87 4.95 6.43
CA LEU A 22 3.98 4.08 5.26
C LEU A 22 4.65 4.80 4.09
N ALA A 23 4.29 6.05 3.84
CA ALA A 23 4.91 6.85 2.79
C ALA A 23 6.42 6.99 3.03
N LYS A 24 6.80 7.24 4.26
CA LYS A 24 8.21 7.36 4.64
C LYS A 24 8.95 6.03 4.46
N ALA A 25 8.36 4.94 4.93
CA ALA A 25 8.96 3.61 4.82
C ALA A 25 9.07 3.15 3.37
N ALA A 26 8.10 3.49 2.54
CA ALA A 26 8.08 3.14 1.12
C ALA A 26 8.84 4.15 0.25
N GLU A 27 9.37 5.22 0.86
CA GLU A 27 10.14 6.24 0.17
C GLU A 27 9.35 6.88 -0.99
N MET A 28 8.11 7.26 -0.71
CA MET A 28 7.24 7.88 -1.69
C MET A 28 6.45 9.04 -1.07
N PRO A 29 5.96 9.98 -1.91
CA PRO A 29 5.14 11.10 -1.38
C PRO A 29 3.86 10.60 -0.71
N PRO A 30 3.36 11.29 0.34
CA PRO A 30 2.10 10.91 0.98
C PRO A 30 0.92 10.88 0.01
N GLN A 31 0.90 11.74 -1.00
CA GLN A 31 -0.16 11.76 -2.01
C GLN A 31 -0.25 10.43 -2.75
N THR A 32 0.90 9.82 -3.04
CA THR A 32 0.95 8.52 -3.71
C THR A 32 0.34 7.43 -2.83
N VAL A 33 0.68 7.43 -1.54
CA VAL A 33 0.10 6.48 -0.58
C VAL A 33 -1.41 6.69 -0.47
N ASN A 34 -1.86 7.94 -0.37
CA ASN A 34 -3.28 8.23 -0.31
C ASN A 34 -4.02 7.75 -1.55
N GLY A 35 -3.40 7.88 -2.72
CA GLY A 35 -3.96 7.35 -3.96
C GLY A 35 -4.13 5.83 -3.91
N VAL A 36 -3.11 5.13 -3.40
CA VAL A 36 -3.17 3.67 -3.24
C VAL A 36 -4.32 3.30 -2.29
N LEU A 37 -4.43 4.01 -1.16
CA LEU A 37 -5.48 3.76 -0.17
C LEU A 37 -6.88 4.02 -0.70
N ARG A 38 -7.02 4.97 -1.62
CA ARG A 38 -8.32 5.31 -2.22
C ARG A 38 -8.72 4.36 -3.35
N GLY A 39 -7.88 3.39 -3.67
CA GLY A 39 -8.16 2.43 -4.73
C GLY A 39 -7.87 2.93 -6.13
N ARG A 40 -7.01 3.93 -6.27
CA ARG A 40 -6.58 4.41 -7.59
C ARG A 40 -5.64 3.39 -8.22
N SER A 41 -5.68 3.31 -9.54
CA SER A 41 -4.75 2.47 -10.28
C SER A 41 -3.33 3.01 -10.13
N VAL A 42 -2.40 2.12 -9.79
CA VAL A 42 -1.00 2.48 -9.60
C VAL A 42 -0.10 1.53 -10.38
N ARG A 43 1.14 1.95 -10.58
CA ARG A 43 2.12 1.11 -11.27
C ARG A 43 2.50 -0.08 -10.40
N PRO A 44 2.84 -1.22 -11.00
CA PRO A 44 3.30 -2.38 -10.24
C PRO A 44 4.45 -2.08 -9.30
N ALA A 45 5.39 -1.23 -9.72
CA ALA A 45 6.52 -0.85 -8.88
C ALA A 45 6.07 -0.10 -7.63
N THR A 46 5.06 0.77 -7.74
CA THR A 46 4.51 1.51 -6.62
C THR A 46 3.87 0.55 -5.61
N LEU A 47 3.06 -0.38 -6.11
CA LEU A 47 2.42 -1.36 -5.25
C LEU A 47 3.45 -2.27 -4.58
N GLY A 48 4.50 -2.65 -5.31
CA GLY A 48 5.58 -3.45 -4.76
C GLY A 48 6.32 -2.75 -3.63
N LYS A 49 6.57 -1.45 -3.76
CA LYS A 49 7.21 -0.66 -2.70
C LYS A 49 6.35 -0.61 -1.44
N VAL A 50 5.04 -0.43 -1.61
CA VAL A 50 4.10 -0.41 -0.49
C VAL A 50 4.10 -1.77 0.20
N ALA A 51 4.01 -2.86 -0.55
CA ALA A 51 4.02 -4.20 0.02
C ALA A 51 5.33 -4.49 0.76
N ARG A 52 6.45 -4.09 0.20
CA ARG A 52 7.75 -4.26 0.85
C ARG A 52 7.82 -3.51 2.17
N ALA A 53 7.34 -2.27 2.18
CA ALA A 53 7.32 -1.45 3.39
C ALA A 53 6.45 -2.08 4.48
N LEU A 54 5.39 -2.79 4.08
CA LEU A 54 4.49 -3.48 5.00
C LEU A 54 4.98 -4.88 5.38
N GLY A 55 6.01 -5.39 4.70
CA GLY A 55 6.52 -6.72 4.96
C GLY A 55 5.60 -7.83 4.46
N VAL A 56 4.80 -7.56 3.44
CA VAL A 56 3.86 -8.53 2.87
C VAL A 56 4.10 -8.70 1.37
N ASP A 57 3.54 -9.77 0.82
CA ASP A 57 3.56 -9.99 -0.62
C ASP A 57 2.54 -9.04 -1.29
N PRO A 58 2.84 -8.48 -2.47
CA PRO A 58 1.86 -7.65 -3.18
C PRO A 58 0.51 -8.34 -3.41
N ALA A 59 0.51 -9.66 -3.56
CA ALA A 59 -0.72 -10.42 -3.71
C ALA A 59 -1.62 -10.33 -2.47
N ASP A 60 -1.05 -10.02 -1.31
CA ASP A 60 -1.81 -9.91 -0.07
C ASP A 60 -2.58 -8.60 0.04
N ILE A 61 -2.27 -7.62 -0.79
CA ILE A 61 -2.91 -6.30 -0.73
C ILE A 61 -3.54 -5.88 -2.05
N ILE A 62 -3.49 -6.72 -3.07
CA ILE A 62 -4.05 -6.38 -4.38
C ILE A 62 -5.55 -6.72 -4.42
N LYS A 63 -6.30 -5.86 -5.11
CA LYS A 63 -7.70 -6.13 -5.38
C LYS A 63 -7.80 -7.12 -6.53
N GLU A 64 -8.43 -8.24 -6.27
CA GLU A 64 -8.71 -9.24 -7.30
C GLU A 64 -9.93 -8.83 -8.12
N VAL A 65 -9.82 -9.02 -9.42
CA VAL A 65 -10.90 -8.69 -10.35
C VAL A 65 -11.81 -9.90 -10.52
#